data_54586fc5572925565fbeb324ff1dbeeb
#
_entry.id   54586fc5572925565fbeb324ff1dbeeb
#
_cell.length_a   1.000
_cell.length_b   1.000
_cell.length_c   1.000
_cell.angle_alpha   90.00
_cell.angle_beta   90.00
_cell.angle_gamma   90.00
#
_symmetry.space_group_name_H-M   'P 1'
#
loop_
_entity.id
_entity.type
_entity.pdbx_description
1 polymer ?
#
loop_
_entity_poly.entity_id
_entity_poly.type
_entity_poly.pdbx_seq_one_letter_code
_entity_poly.pdbx_strand_id
1 'polypeptide(L)'
;GNHPSFCLMSVGNELQPDFVFLNGLRSYMKSKDNRHLYMATTFTFEKGHGDWPEIGDEFFVTQWTKKGWVRGQGIFNDESPCFNKDYTSAVDGMDVPLISHEIGQYAVYPNLKEIDKYKGVLDPLNFKAVKADLQKKGLLFKADDYLNASGKLAAILYKEEIERALKTPGFSGFQLLDLHDFPGQGTALVGLLDAFWDSKGIISPIDFRNFCSPVVPLTRFPKAVYTNNEVFEAAVEIANYSASDIKDGKISWNLFCAGGKSIASGYFDAGRIEKGRNSVVGKILASLRQITNATCLTLEVSVAGTSYKNNWSVWVYPENVKINEGEVVITDNIDKARSSLSNGKRVLFSPPVGALKGIEGKFVPVFWSPIHFPKQAGSMGILCNSEHPALSDFPTGNHTDWQWWH
;
A
#
# COMPACT_ATOMS: atom_id res chain seq x y z
N GLY A 1 -32.03 10.11 5.98
CA GLY A 1 -31.80 9.88 7.38
C GLY A 1 -32.52 8.66 8.00
N ASN A 2 -33.32 7.86 7.23
CA ASN A 2 -34.12 6.77 7.81
C ASN A 2 -33.49 5.37 7.68
N HIS A 3 -32.27 5.28 7.17
CA HIS A 3 -31.56 3.99 7.07
C HIS A 3 -30.62 3.82 8.28
N PRO A 4 -30.64 2.65 8.96
CA PRO A 4 -29.77 2.40 10.12
C PRO A 4 -28.27 2.53 9.81
N SER A 5 -27.86 2.31 8.55
CA SER A 5 -26.47 2.46 8.08
C SER A 5 -26.03 3.91 7.84
N PHE A 6 -26.94 4.89 7.86
CA PHE A 6 -26.61 6.30 7.75
C PHE A 6 -26.23 6.85 9.15
N CYS A 7 -24.94 6.89 9.44
CA CYS A 7 -24.41 7.25 10.76
C CYS A 7 -23.69 8.60 10.75
N LEU A 8 -23.04 8.95 9.65
CA LEU A 8 -22.12 10.08 9.52
C LEU A 8 -22.56 11.00 8.39
N MET A 9 -22.50 12.31 8.58
CA MET A 9 -22.82 13.28 7.55
C MET A 9 -21.79 14.40 7.49
N SER A 10 -21.10 14.50 6.34
CA SER A 10 -20.34 15.67 5.94
C SER A 10 -21.21 16.56 5.06
N VAL A 11 -21.10 17.89 5.18
CA VAL A 11 -21.82 18.81 4.30
C VAL A 11 -21.28 18.73 2.88
N GLY A 12 -19.98 18.42 2.70
CA GLY A 12 -19.41 18.21 1.40
C GLY A 12 -17.98 17.68 1.43
N ASN A 13 -17.38 17.58 0.24
CA ASN A 13 -16.02 17.12 0.04
C ASN A 13 -15.14 18.26 -0.50
N GLU A 14 -14.02 18.53 0.16
CA GLU A 14 -13.00 19.50 -0.28
C GLU A 14 -13.60 20.89 -0.59
N LEU A 15 -14.61 21.28 0.16
CA LEU A 15 -15.26 22.55 -0.04
C LEU A 15 -14.33 23.71 0.33
N GLN A 16 -14.43 24.80 -0.44
CA GLN A 16 -13.80 26.10 -0.16
C GLN A 16 -14.88 27.17 0.08
N PRO A 17 -15.66 27.07 1.15
CA PRO A 17 -16.80 27.93 1.39
C PRO A 17 -16.50 29.01 2.44
N ASP A 18 -17.49 29.85 2.69
CA ASP A 18 -17.60 30.59 3.95
C ASP A 18 -17.81 29.59 5.10
N PHE A 19 -16.81 29.44 5.98
CA PHE A 19 -16.87 28.53 7.12
C PHE A 19 -17.88 28.96 8.19
N VAL A 20 -18.21 30.24 8.29
CA VAL A 20 -19.30 30.72 9.17
C VAL A 20 -20.63 30.13 8.71
N PHE A 21 -20.88 30.15 7.41
CA PHE A 21 -22.06 29.52 6.81
C PHE A 21 -22.06 28.00 7.00
N LEU A 22 -20.95 27.31 6.70
CA LEU A 22 -20.88 25.84 6.84
C LEU A 22 -21.11 25.37 8.27
N ASN A 23 -20.48 26.02 9.23
CA ASN A 23 -20.66 25.71 10.64
C ASN A 23 -22.09 25.98 11.12
N GLY A 24 -22.69 27.05 10.61
CA GLY A 24 -24.11 27.34 10.84
C GLY A 24 -25.02 26.26 10.26
N LEU A 25 -24.77 25.85 9.02
CA LEU A 25 -25.53 24.80 8.34
C LEU A 25 -25.41 23.44 9.08
N ARG A 26 -24.19 23.03 9.43
CA ARG A 26 -23.96 21.82 10.24
C ARG A 26 -24.76 21.86 11.54
N SER A 27 -24.67 22.97 12.27
CA SER A 27 -25.37 23.14 13.55
C SER A 27 -26.90 23.12 13.37
N TYR A 28 -27.40 23.73 12.29
CA TYR A 28 -28.82 23.65 11.92
C TYR A 28 -29.24 22.21 11.64
N MET A 29 -28.47 21.45 10.84
CA MET A 29 -28.79 20.06 10.51
C MET A 29 -28.79 19.19 11.78
N LYS A 30 -27.80 19.35 12.67
CA LYS A 30 -27.73 18.68 13.96
C LYS A 30 -28.95 18.97 14.83
N SER A 31 -29.44 20.22 14.82
CA SER A 31 -30.65 20.61 15.59
C SER A 31 -31.92 19.96 15.06
N LYS A 32 -31.96 19.57 13.78
CA LYS A 32 -33.11 18.91 13.13
C LYS A 32 -33.09 17.40 13.29
N ASP A 33 -31.90 16.81 13.30
CA ASP A 33 -31.72 15.36 13.48
C ASP A 33 -30.42 15.10 14.25
N ASN A 34 -30.52 14.79 15.52
CA ASN A 34 -29.37 14.55 16.40
C ASN A 34 -28.95 13.08 16.49
N ARG A 35 -29.53 12.20 15.66
CA ARG A 35 -29.22 10.76 15.65
C ARG A 35 -27.89 10.44 14.97
N HIS A 36 -27.37 11.34 14.15
CA HIS A 36 -26.16 11.17 13.36
C HIS A 36 -25.02 12.04 13.87
N LEU A 37 -23.80 11.72 13.48
CA LEU A 37 -22.64 12.59 13.69
C LEU A 37 -22.47 13.49 12.46
N TYR A 38 -22.06 14.73 12.69
CA TYR A 38 -21.96 15.77 11.68
C TYR A 38 -20.57 16.40 11.65
N MET A 39 -20.11 16.74 10.46
CA MET A 39 -18.92 17.56 10.23
C MET A 39 -19.17 18.59 9.13
N ALA A 40 -18.38 19.66 9.10
CA ALA A 40 -18.51 20.74 8.13
C ALA A 40 -18.14 20.27 6.72
N THR A 41 -16.92 19.82 6.52
CA THR A 41 -16.44 19.28 5.23
C THR A 41 -15.33 18.28 5.49
N THR A 42 -15.06 17.35 4.55
CA THR A 42 -13.77 16.68 4.50
C THR A 42 -12.67 17.72 4.40
N PHE A 43 -11.41 17.34 4.48
CA PHE A 43 -10.35 18.35 4.40
C PHE A 43 -10.60 19.39 3.26
N THR A 44 -9.98 20.55 3.37
CA THR A 44 -10.07 21.64 2.39
C THR A 44 -8.70 22.25 2.14
N PHE A 45 -8.53 22.93 1.02
CA PHE A 45 -7.35 23.74 0.70
C PHE A 45 -7.47 25.20 1.20
N GLU A 46 -8.57 25.55 1.88
CA GLU A 46 -8.75 26.88 2.46
C GLU A 46 -7.77 27.11 3.61
N LYS A 47 -7.10 28.27 3.58
CA LYS A 47 -6.04 28.57 4.55
C LYS A 47 -6.58 28.62 5.99
N GLY A 48 -5.97 27.84 6.88
CA GLY A 48 -6.34 27.77 8.29
C GLY A 48 -7.48 26.79 8.60
N HIS A 49 -7.92 26.05 7.60
CA HIS A 49 -8.97 25.04 7.71
C HIS A 49 -8.50 23.70 7.08
N GLY A 50 -9.21 22.61 7.35
CA GLY A 50 -9.06 21.32 6.65
C GLY A 50 -7.95 20.39 7.15
N ASP A 51 -7.04 20.86 7.98
CA ASP A 51 -5.98 20.06 8.60
C ASP A 51 -6.26 19.69 10.08
N TRP A 52 -7.37 20.18 10.62
CA TRP A 52 -7.88 19.88 11.94
C TRP A 52 -9.41 20.04 11.98
N PRO A 53 -10.12 19.33 12.88
CA PRO A 53 -11.58 19.48 13.00
C PRO A 53 -12.00 20.92 13.27
N GLU A 54 -13.08 21.36 12.63
CA GLU A 54 -13.76 22.61 12.97
C GLU A 54 -14.41 22.51 14.34
N ILE A 55 -14.55 23.65 15.03
CA ILE A 55 -15.25 23.69 16.32
C ILE A 55 -16.67 23.19 16.14
N GLY A 56 -16.99 22.06 16.79
CA GLY A 56 -18.29 21.41 16.74
C GLY A 56 -18.42 20.30 15.68
N ASP A 57 -17.36 19.95 14.97
CA ASP A 57 -17.30 18.68 14.26
C ASP A 57 -17.31 17.50 15.23
N GLU A 58 -18.07 16.46 14.92
CA GLU A 58 -18.22 15.28 15.76
C GLU A 58 -17.41 14.08 15.26
N PHE A 59 -16.81 14.20 14.07
CA PHE A 59 -15.80 13.33 13.48
C PHE A 59 -15.01 14.13 12.46
N PHE A 60 -13.89 13.59 11.98
CA PHE A 60 -13.05 14.27 11.00
C PHE A 60 -12.58 13.30 9.90
N VAL A 61 -12.67 13.74 8.66
CA VAL A 61 -12.22 12.98 7.49
C VAL A 61 -11.17 13.80 6.76
N THR A 62 -9.92 13.31 6.72
CA THR A 62 -8.82 14.07 6.13
C THR A 62 -7.74 13.17 5.54
N GLN A 63 -6.91 13.72 4.67
CA GLN A 63 -5.71 13.09 4.09
C GLN A 63 -4.46 13.37 4.93
N TRP A 64 -4.43 14.51 5.62
CA TRP A 64 -3.37 14.93 6.54
C TRP A 64 -3.94 15.81 7.65
N THR A 65 -3.20 15.87 8.74
CA THR A 65 -3.46 16.81 9.83
C THR A 65 -2.32 17.83 9.89
N LYS A 66 -2.48 18.89 10.69
CA LYS A 66 -1.38 19.82 10.98
C LYS A 66 -0.13 19.16 11.59
N LYS A 67 -0.21 17.88 11.99
CA LYS A 67 0.87 17.09 12.58
C LYS A 67 1.45 16.04 11.61
N GLY A 68 0.85 15.81 10.45
CA GLY A 68 1.37 14.87 9.46
C GLY A 68 0.32 14.17 8.61
N TRP A 69 0.80 13.32 7.72
CA TRP A 69 -0.04 12.51 6.84
C TRP A 69 -0.75 11.39 7.61
N VAL A 70 -1.96 11.08 7.18
CA VAL A 70 -2.76 9.96 7.69
C VAL A 70 -3.08 8.94 6.58
N ARG A 71 -2.30 8.96 5.51
CA ARG A 71 -2.35 7.99 4.41
C ARG A 71 -0.96 7.74 3.80
N GLY A 72 -0.76 6.57 3.15
CA GLY A 72 0.53 6.13 2.61
C GLY A 72 1.02 6.94 1.42
N GLN A 73 0.11 7.49 0.62
CA GLN A 73 0.42 8.29 -0.57
C GLN A 73 1.35 9.49 -0.26
N GLY A 74 1.26 10.05 0.94
CA GLY A 74 2.10 11.15 1.40
C GLY A 74 3.45 10.74 1.98
N ILE A 75 3.72 9.44 2.23
CA ILE A 75 4.89 9.00 2.99
C ILE A 75 5.71 7.87 2.35
N PHE A 76 5.13 6.97 1.55
CA PHE A 76 5.81 5.76 1.09
C PHE A 76 6.96 5.99 0.11
N ASN A 77 7.08 7.18 -0.48
CA ASN A 77 8.27 7.55 -1.26
C ASN A 77 9.43 8.03 -0.37
N ASP A 78 9.12 8.63 0.78
CA ASP A 78 10.07 9.37 1.59
C ASP A 78 10.58 8.56 2.79
N GLU A 79 9.85 7.50 3.16
CA GLU A 79 10.21 6.61 4.26
C GLU A 79 10.53 5.20 3.76
N SER A 80 11.68 4.66 4.18
CA SER A 80 12.01 3.25 3.92
C SER A 80 10.97 2.33 4.55
N PRO A 81 10.73 1.13 3.96
CA PRO A 81 9.76 0.17 4.48
C PRO A 81 9.97 -0.13 5.96
N CYS A 82 8.99 0.26 6.77
CA CYS A 82 9.00 0.04 8.21
C CYS A 82 7.58 -0.25 8.69
N PHE A 83 7.36 -1.49 9.09
CA PHE A 83 6.04 -1.99 9.49
C PHE A 83 5.72 -1.71 10.98
N ASN A 84 6.64 -1.05 11.71
CA ASN A 84 6.37 -0.49 13.04
C ASN A 84 5.51 0.78 13.00
N LYS A 85 5.47 1.44 11.85
CA LYS A 85 4.83 2.74 11.67
C LYS A 85 3.32 2.67 11.71
N ASP A 86 2.72 3.73 12.22
CA ASP A 86 1.30 4.03 12.19
C ASP A 86 1.11 5.55 12.09
N TYR A 87 -0.09 6.05 12.32
CA TYR A 87 -0.41 7.47 12.24
C TYR A 87 -0.59 8.14 13.61
N THR A 88 -0.17 7.51 14.70
CA THR A 88 -0.38 8.02 16.06
C THR A 88 0.11 9.45 16.24
N SER A 89 1.30 9.79 15.71
CA SER A 89 1.83 11.15 15.81
C SER A 89 0.98 12.19 15.07
N ALA A 90 0.38 11.80 13.95
CA ALA A 90 -0.45 12.70 13.14
C ALA A 90 -1.82 13.00 13.80
N VAL A 91 -2.31 12.09 14.62
CA VAL A 91 -3.63 12.21 15.28
C VAL A 91 -3.55 12.58 16.77
N ASP A 92 -2.34 12.76 17.29
CA ASP A 92 -2.13 13.09 18.69
C ASP A 92 -2.85 14.37 19.11
N GLY A 93 -3.65 14.31 20.19
CA GLY A 93 -4.46 15.41 20.70
C GLY A 93 -5.72 15.71 19.89
N MET A 94 -6.13 14.82 18.97
CA MET A 94 -7.44 14.90 18.33
C MET A 94 -8.50 14.32 19.27
N ASP A 95 -9.56 15.06 19.49
CA ASP A 95 -10.64 14.74 20.43
C ASP A 95 -11.89 14.16 19.73
N VAL A 96 -11.87 14.05 18.41
CA VAL A 96 -12.94 13.45 17.62
C VAL A 96 -12.43 12.23 16.82
N PRO A 97 -13.30 11.27 16.49
CA PRO A 97 -12.96 10.14 15.62
C PRO A 97 -12.41 10.62 14.28
N LEU A 98 -11.28 10.04 13.85
CA LEU A 98 -10.68 10.33 12.56
C LEU A 98 -10.88 9.17 11.59
N ILE A 99 -11.23 9.51 10.34
CA ILE A 99 -11.29 8.60 9.20
C ILE A 99 -10.28 9.08 8.16
N SER A 100 -9.35 8.21 7.75
CA SER A 100 -8.44 8.51 6.66
C SER A 100 -9.20 8.63 5.34
N HIS A 101 -9.01 9.75 4.67
CA HIS A 101 -9.72 10.10 3.44
C HIS A 101 -8.96 9.66 2.20
N GLU A 102 -9.67 9.03 1.27
CA GLU A 102 -9.18 8.74 -0.08
C GLU A 102 -7.85 7.96 -0.11
N ILE A 103 -7.74 6.92 0.70
CA ILE A 103 -6.55 6.06 0.66
C ILE A 103 -6.50 5.24 -0.63
N GLY A 104 -5.29 4.81 -1.00
CA GLY A 104 -5.02 4.11 -2.25
C GLY A 104 -4.57 5.09 -3.32
N GLN A 105 -5.37 5.37 -4.31
CA GLN A 105 -5.04 6.28 -5.42
C GLN A 105 -3.74 5.93 -6.15
N TYR A 106 -3.33 4.65 -6.10
CA TYR A 106 -2.16 4.11 -6.80
C TYR A 106 -2.55 3.68 -8.20
N ALA A 107 -2.08 4.40 -9.23
CA ALA A 107 -2.45 4.08 -10.60
C ALA A 107 -1.97 2.69 -11.03
N VAL A 108 -2.87 1.97 -11.67
CA VAL A 108 -2.64 0.64 -12.26
C VAL A 108 -2.65 0.76 -13.77
N TYR A 109 -1.82 0.00 -14.47
CA TYR A 109 -1.79 0.03 -15.93
C TYR A 109 -3.14 -0.39 -16.52
N PRO A 110 -3.61 0.24 -17.62
CA PRO A 110 -4.93 -0.04 -18.18
C PRO A 110 -5.14 -1.51 -18.55
N ASN A 111 -6.22 -2.11 -18.13
CA ASN A 111 -6.67 -3.41 -18.61
C ASN A 111 -7.33 -3.25 -19.99
N LEU A 112 -6.59 -3.50 -21.06
CA LEU A 112 -7.10 -3.29 -22.42
C LEU A 112 -8.30 -4.17 -22.79
N LYS A 113 -8.59 -5.23 -22.02
CA LYS A 113 -9.79 -6.07 -22.19
C LYS A 113 -11.08 -5.34 -21.84
N GLU A 114 -10.99 -4.24 -21.07
CA GLU A 114 -12.15 -3.42 -20.72
C GLU A 114 -12.74 -2.66 -21.92
N ILE A 115 -11.97 -2.42 -22.98
CA ILE A 115 -12.43 -1.72 -24.17
C ILE A 115 -13.76 -2.32 -24.69
N ASP A 116 -13.85 -3.63 -24.69
CA ASP A 116 -15.03 -4.34 -25.21
C ASP A 116 -16.27 -4.28 -24.30
N LYS A 117 -16.10 -3.79 -23.07
CA LYS A 117 -17.20 -3.60 -22.11
C LYS A 117 -17.96 -2.28 -22.34
N TYR A 118 -17.31 -1.29 -22.95
CA TYR A 118 -17.89 0.03 -23.24
C TYR A 118 -18.83 -0.07 -24.47
N LYS A 119 -20.10 -0.38 -24.23
CA LYS A 119 -21.11 -0.56 -25.29
C LYS A 119 -22.19 0.54 -25.29
N GLY A 120 -22.05 1.54 -24.44
CA GLY A 120 -22.99 2.65 -24.29
C GLY A 120 -22.48 3.94 -24.95
N VAL A 121 -22.82 5.05 -24.34
CA VAL A 121 -22.44 6.40 -24.82
C VAL A 121 -20.99 6.78 -24.54
N LEU A 122 -20.35 6.11 -23.58
CA LEU A 122 -18.94 6.37 -23.25
C LEU A 122 -18.02 5.59 -24.19
N ASP A 123 -17.09 6.29 -24.80
CA ASP A 123 -16.01 5.67 -25.60
C ASP A 123 -14.71 5.66 -24.78
N PRO A 124 -14.07 4.50 -24.56
CA PRO A 124 -12.84 4.38 -23.78
C PRO A 124 -11.60 4.90 -24.54
N LEU A 125 -11.58 6.18 -24.87
CA LEU A 125 -10.53 6.83 -25.68
C LEU A 125 -9.14 6.68 -25.04
N ASN A 126 -9.04 6.75 -23.72
CA ASN A 126 -7.81 6.55 -22.96
C ASN A 126 -7.23 5.15 -23.18
N PHE A 127 -8.06 4.10 -23.07
CA PHE A 127 -7.62 2.71 -23.32
C PHE A 127 -7.22 2.49 -24.79
N LYS A 128 -7.99 3.05 -25.73
CA LYS A 128 -7.68 2.99 -27.15
C LYS A 128 -6.37 3.69 -27.47
N ALA A 129 -6.09 4.85 -26.88
CA ALA A 129 -4.85 5.59 -27.04
C ALA A 129 -3.63 4.77 -26.54
N VAL A 130 -3.73 4.19 -25.33
CA VAL A 130 -2.67 3.33 -24.79
C VAL A 130 -2.46 2.09 -25.66
N LYS A 131 -3.54 1.45 -26.12
CA LYS A 131 -3.45 0.29 -27.04
C LYS A 131 -2.72 0.65 -28.33
N ALA A 132 -3.08 1.78 -28.95
CA ALA A 132 -2.44 2.25 -30.17
C ALA A 132 -0.95 2.59 -29.97
N ASP A 133 -0.58 3.21 -28.83
CA ASP A 133 0.82 3.50 -28.51
C ASP A 133 1.63 2.23 -28.32
N LEU A 134 1.09 1.24 -27.58
CA LEU A 134 1.74 -0.07 -27.43
C LEU A 134 1.90 -0.79 -28.78
N GLN A 135 0.90 -0.72 -29.66
CA GLN A 135 1.00 -1.30 -31.01
C GLN A 135 2.11 -0.62 -31.80
N LYS A 136 2.16 0.71 -31.82
CA LYS A 136 3.21 1.50 -32.48
C LYS A 136 4.62 1.14 -31.98
N LYS A 137 4.77 0.87 -30.68
CA LYS A 137 6.03 0.50 -30.03
C LYS A 137 6.36 -1.00 -30.15
N GLY A 138 5.48 -1.84 -30.70
CA GLY A 138 5.63 -3.29 -30.75
C GLY A 138 5.55 -3.96 -29.37
N LEU A 139 4.89 -3.32 -28.39
CA LEU A 139 4.83 -3.74 -26.99
C LEU A 139 3.44 -4.23 -26.54
N LEU A 140 2.48 -4.37 -27.47
CA LEU A 140 1.11 -4.75 -27.09
C LEU A 140 1.03 -6.10 -26.35
N PHE A 141 1.93 -7.04 -26.69
CA PHE A 141 2.02 -8.35 -26.04
C PHE A 141 2.42 -8.26 -24.55
N LYS A 142 2.92 -7.12 -24.09
CA LYS A 142 3.29 -6.83 -22.69
C LYS A 142 2.17 -6.19 -21.87
N ALA A 143 1.01 -5.90 -22.44
CA ALA A 143 -0.05 -5.16 -21.76
C ALA A 143 -0.51 -5.85 -20.48
N ASP A 144 -0.72 -7.18 -20.50
CA ASP A 144 -1.11 -7.95 -19.31
C ASP A 144 0.01 -7.98 -18.26
N ASP A 145 1.28 -8.03 -18.66
CA ASP A 145 2.41 -7.97 -17.74
C ASP A 145 2.47 -6.61 -17.02
N TYR A 146 2.25 -5.51 -17.76
CA TYR A 146 2.21 -4.16 -17.17
C TYR A 146 1.05 -4.00 -16.18
N LEU A 147 -0.14 -4.50 -16.53
CA LEU A 147 -1.30 -4.53 -15.63
C LEU A 147 -0.96 -5.30 -14.35
N ASN A 148 -0.44 -6.51 -14.49
CA ASN A 148 -0.12 -7.37 -13.34
C ASN A 148 0.96 -6.76 -12.44
N ALA A 149 2.05 -6.25 -13.00
CA ALA A 149 3.15 -5.69 -12.23
C ALA A 149 2.73 -4.43 -11.45
N SER A 150 2.05 -3.48 -12.12
CA SER A 150 1.54 -2.27 -11.46
C SER A 150 0.44 -2.56 -10.44
N GLY A 151 -0.45 -3.51 -10.75
CA GLY A 151 -1.52 -3.92 -9.86
C GLY A 151 -1.02 -4.63 -8.59
N LYS A 152 0.01 -5.47 -8.70
CA LYS A 152 0.64 -6.10 -7.53
C LYS A 152 1.28 -5.08 -6.61
N LEU A 153 1.97 -4.08 -7.17
CA LEU A 153 2.50 -2.97 -6.36
C LEU A 153 1.36 -2.20 -5.67
N ALA A 154 0.32 -1.83 -6.39
CA ALA A 154 -0.83 -1.14 -5.81
C ALA A 154 -1.44 -1.95 -4.65
N ALA A 155 -1.58 -3.28 -4.80
CA ALA A 155 -2.15 -4.15 -3.78
C ALA A 155 -1.32 -4.19 -2.47
N ILE A 156 0.02 -4.22 -2.56
CA ILE A 156 0.88 -4.18 -1.35
C ILE A 156 0.85 -2.81 -0.67
N LEU A 157 0.69 -1.74 -1.43
CA LEU A 157 0.55 -0.39 -0.87
C LEU A 157 -0.81 -0.21 -0.19
N TYR A 158 -1.91 -0.67 -0.79
CA TYR A 158 -3.24 -0.72 -0.14
C TYR A 158 -3.19 -1.48 1.19
N LYS A 159 -2.53 -2.64 1.19
CA LYS A 159 -2.37 -3.44 2.40
C LYS A 159 -1.68 -2.67 3.51
N GLU A 160 -0.55 -2.03 3.22
CA GLU A 160 0.21 -1.29 4.22
C GLU A 160 -0.56 -0.07 4.74
N GLU A 161 -1.29 0.66 3.90
CA GLU A 161 -2.13 1.78 4.33
C GLU A 161 -3.23 1.34 5.30
N ILE A 162 -3.95 0.29 4.94
CA ILE A 162 -5.03 -0.26 5.78
C ILE A 162 -4.46 -0.77 7.10
N GLU A 163 -3.33 -1.48 7.08
CA GLU A 163 -2.70 -1.97 8.30
C GLU A 163 -2.21 -0.84 9.20
N ARG A 164 -1.64 0.25 8.65
CA ARG A 164 -1.26 1.43 9.44
C ARG A 164 -2.47 2.08 10.10
N ALA A 165 -3.59 2.20 9.39
CA ALA A 165 -4.84 2.68 9.97
C ALA A 165 -5.30 1.80 11.13
N LEU A 166 -5.31 0.48 10.95
CA LEU A 166 -5.69 -0.49 11.98
C LEU A 166 -4.73 -0.52 13.18
N LYS A 167 -3.45 -0.21 12.98
CA LYS A 167 -2.43 -0.11 14.03
C LYS A 167 -2.54 1.17 14.85
N THR A 168 -3.24 2.21 14.34
CA THR A 168 -3.28 3.54 14.95
C THR A 168 -4.37 3.63 16.02
N PRO A 169 -4.03 3.83 17.30
CA PRO A 169 -5.02 4.09 18.34
C PRO A 169 -5.83 5.36 18.04
N GLY A 170 -7.14 5.31 18.26
CA GLY A 170 -8.02 6.45 18.01
C GLY A 170 -8.42 6.66 16.54
N PHE A 171 -7.89 5.88 15.63
CA PHE A 171 -8.35 5.84 14.24
C PHE A 171 -9.70 5.12 14.16
N SER A 172 -10.66 5.69 13.45
CA SER A 172 -12.03 5.18 13.40
C SER A 172 -12.39 4.53 12.07
N GLY A 173 -11.54 4.68 11.06
CA GLY A 173 -11.77 4.07 9.76
C GLY A 173 -10.94 4.68 8.64
N PHE A 174 -11.23 4.22 7.43
CA PHE A 174 -10.60 4.71 6.20
C PHE A 174 -11.61 4.63 5.05
N GLN A 175 -11.42 5.45 4.06
CA GLN A 175 -12.18 5.47 2.81
C GLN A 175 -11.24 5.20 1.64
N LEU A 176 -11.55 4.19 0.83
CA LEU A 176 -10.81 3.92 -0.39
C LEU A 176 -11.26 4.88 -1.49
N LEU A 177 -10.34 5.44 -2.22
CA LEU A 177 -10.58 6.08 -3.52
C LEU A 177 -9.57 5.53 -4.54
N ASP A 178 -9.93 4.41 -5.17
CA ASP A 178 -11.24 3.77 -5.04
C ASP A 178 -11.08 2.25 -5.05
N LEU A 179 -12.11 1.53 -4.68
CA LEU A 179 -12.16 0.07 -4.83
C LEU A 179 -12.23 -0.32 -6.31
N HIS A 180 -12.92 0.47 -7.14
CA HIS A 180 -12.98 0.33 -8.59
C HIS A 180 -12.35 1.54 -9.29
N ASP A 181 -12.10 1.43 -10.59
CA ASP A 181 -11.63 2.56 -11.39
C ASP A 181 -12.64 3.69 -11.43
N PHE A 182 -12.13 4.92 -11.42
CA PHE A 182 -12.92 6.14 -11.45
C PHE A 182 -12.82 6.84 -12.82
N PRO A 183 -13.64 6.46 -13.81
CA PRO A 183 -13.55 7.02 -15.16
C PRO A 183 -14.03 8.49 -15.26
N GLY A 184 -14.66 9.02 -14.20
CA GLY A 184 -15.18 10.40 -14.16
C GLY A 184 -14.10 11.48 -14.15
N GLN A 185 -12.86 11.17 -13.75
CA GLN A 185 -11.74 12.10 -13.79
C GLN A 185 -10.60 11.58 -14.70
N GLY A 186 -10.84 11.62 -16.00
CA GLY A 186 -9.83 11.24 -16.98
C GLY A 186 -9.48 9.75 -16.91
N THR A 187 -8.27 9.42 -16.47
CA THR A 187 -7.75 8.07 -16.44
C THR A 187 -7.40 7.62 -15.04
N ALA A 188 -8.22 7.89 -14.05
CA ALA A 188 -8.00 7.45 -12.68
C ALA A 188 -8.24 5.94 -12.54
N LEU A 189 -7.27 5.14 -12.99
CA LEU A 189 -7.28 3.68 -13.00
C LEU A 189 -6.62 3.15 -11.72
N VAL A 190 -7.15 3.51 -10.58
CA VAL A 190 -6.59 3.23 -9.25
C VAL A 190 -7.26 2.07 -8.52
N GLY A 191 -8.35 1.54 -9.08
CA GLY A 191 -9.14 0.49 -8.47
C GLY A 191 -8.47 -0.88 -8.52
N LEU A 192 -8.82 -1.72 -7.56
CA LEU A 192 -8.57 -3.17 -7.59
C LEU A 192 -9.56 -3.88 -8.53
N LEU A 193 -10.72 -3.26 -8.71
CA LEU A 193 -11.74 -3.63 -9.68
C LEU A 193 -11.73 -2.62 -10.84
N ASP A 194 -12.26 -3.03 -11.98
CA ASP A 194 -12.46 -2.14 -13.12
C ASP A 194 -13.72 -1.25 -12.94
N ALA A 195 -13.97 -0.35 -13.88
CA ALA A 195 -15.12 0.56 -13.84
C ALA A 195 -16.48 -0.15 -13.86
N PHE A 196 -16.52 -1.44 -14.18
CA PHE A 196 -17.71 -2.28 -14.22
C PHE A 196 -17.84 -3.21 -13.00
N TRP A 197 -16.99 -3.02 -11.98
CA TRP A 197 -16.92 -3.83 -10.76
C TRP A 197 -16.40 -5.25 -10.96
N ASP A 198 -15.80 -5.55 -12.11
CA ASP A 198 -15.14 -6.82 -12.34
C ASP A 198 -13.69 -6.79 -11.82
N SER A 199 -13.21 -7.93 -11.35
CA SER A 199 -11.84 -8.05 -10.87
C SER A 199 -10.83 -7.83 -11.99
N LYS A 200 -9.81 -7.01 -11.75
CA LYS A 200 -8.64 -6.89 -12.64
C LYS A 200 -7.66 -8.08 -12.50
N GLY A 201 -7.91 -9.03 -11.58
CA GLY A 201 -7.05 -10.18 -11.34
C GLY A 201 -5.76 -9.89 -10.56
N ILE A 202 -5.59 -8.69 -10.03
CA ILE A 202 -4.38 -8.24 -9.34
C ILE A 202 -4.30 -8.69 -7.87
N ILE A 203 -5.45 -8.91 -7.25
CA ILE A 203 -5.57 -9.46 -5.89
C ILE A 203 -6.84 -10.32 -5.79
N SER A 204 -6.78 -11.40 -5.05
CA SER A 204 -7.97 -12.21 -4.78
C SER A 204 -8.81 -11.63 -3.64
N PRO A 205 -10.14 -11.88 -3.61
CA PRO A 205 -10.98 -11.49 -2.47
C PRO A 205 -10.53 -12.10 -1.14
N ILE A 206 -9.90 -13.27 -1.16
CA ILE A 206 -9.38 -13.93 0.03
C ILE A 206 -8.16 -13.17 0.55
N ASP A 207 -7.22 -12.82 -0.34
CA ASP A 207 -6.02 -12.06 0.03
C ASP A 207 -6.38 -10.66 0.55
N PHE A 208 -7.36 -9.97 -0.06
CA PHE A 208 -7.83 -8.68 0.42
C PHE A 208 -8.43 -8.78 1.82
N ARG A 209 -9.19 -9.84 2.10
CA ARG A 209 -9.77 -10.08 3.44
C ARG A 209 -8.72 -10.38 4.52
N ASN A 210 -7.52 -10.77 4.18
CA ASN A 210 -6.45 -10.98 5.16
C ASN A 210 -6.10 -9.69 5.93
N PHE A 211 -6.24 -8.51 5.29
CA PHE A 211 -5.95 -7.23 5.91
C PHE A 211 -7.15 -6.25 5.97
N CYS A 212 -8.29 -6.64 5.42
CA CYS A 212 -9.53 -5.85 5.44
C CYS A 212 -10.72 -6.76 5.78
N SER A 213 -10.88 -7.07 7.06
CA SER A 213 -11.92 -7.93 7.62
C SER A 213 -12.25 -7.52 9.05
N PRO A 214 -13.34 -8.03 9.65
CA PRO A 214 -13.71 -7.69 11.03
C PRO A 214 -12.64 -8.02 12.08
N VAL A 215 -11.79 -9.02 11.83
CA VAL A 215 -10.65 -9.35 12.69
C VAL A 215 -9.41 -9.46 11.82
N VAL A 216 -8.41 -8.64 12.09
CA VAL A 216 -7.17 -8.61 11.32
C VAL A 216 -5.97 -8.83 12.23
N PRO A 217 -5.22 -9.93 12.04
CA PRO A 217 -3.89 -10.07 12.61
C PRO A 217 -2.94 -9.02 12.01
N LEU A 218 -2.15 -8.37 12.85
CA LEU A 218 -1.19 -7.33 12.49
C LEU A 218 0.18 -7.65 13.07
N THR A 219 1.23 -7.19 12.42
CA THR A 219 2.59 -7.30 12.96
C THR A 219 3.34 -5.99 12.86
N ARG A 220 4.21 -5.74 13.85
CA ARG A 220 5.13 -4.60 13.85
C ARG A 220 6.56 -5.12 13.82
N PHE A 221 7.30 -4.79 12.78
CA PHE A 221 8.72 -5.09 12.61
C PHE A 221 9.43 -3.99 11.81
N PRO A 222 10.75 -3.76 12.02
CA PRO A 222 11.37 -2.49 11.63
C PRO A 222 11.70 -2.37 10.14
N LYS A 223 11.81 -3.46 9.38
CA LYS A 223 12.28 -3.44 7.98
C LYS A 223 11.87 -4.69 7.21
N ALA A 224 11.88 -4.62 5.89
CA ALA A 224 11.56 -5.76 5.04
C ALA A 224 12.76 -6.68 4.78
N VAL A 225 13.99 -6.15 4.82
CA VAL A 225 15.21 -6.84 4.40
C VAL A 225 16.16 -7.03 5.60
N TYR A 226 16.65 -8.24 5.78
CA TYR A 226 17.53 -8.66 6.86
C TYR A 226 18.76 -9.38 6.32
N THR A 227 19.80 -9.45 7.15
CA THR A 227 20.91 -10.37 6.96
C THR A 227 20.76 -11.58 7.91
N ASN A 228 21.34 -12.71 7.54
CA ASN A 228 21.15 -13.96 8.30
C ASN A 228 21.82 -13.99 9.69
N ASN A 229 22.70 -13.02 10.01
CA ASN A 229 23.26 -12.85 11.36
C ASN A 229 22.32 -12.09 12.30
N GLU A 230 21.23 -11.53 11.79
CA GLU A 230 20.21 -10.82 12.58
C GLU A 230 19.19 -11.78 13.19
N VAL A 231 18.43 -11.26 14.14
CA VAL A 231 17.24 -11.89 14.70
C VAL A 231 16.02 -11.16 14.15
N PHE A 232 15.09 -11.89 13.56
CA PHE A 232 13.79 -11.34 13.21
C PHE A 232 12.97 -11.15 14.47
N GLU A 233 12.55 -9.92 14.69
CA GLU A 233 11.73 -9.52 15.83
C GLU A 233 10.45 -8.86 15.33
N ALA A 234 9.28 -9.32 15.82
CA ALA A 234 8.00 -8.70 15.49
C ALA A 234 7.04 -8.74 16.68
N ALA A 235 6.40 -7.62 16.99
CA ALA A 235 5.23 -7.62 17.85
C ALA A 235 4.00 -8.08 17.04
N VAL A 236 3.12 -8.86 17.67
CA VAL A 236 1.87 -9.34 17.07
C VAL A 236 0.70 -8.66 17.76
N GLU A 237 -0.20 -8.14 16.97
CA GLU A 237 -1.41 -7.44 17.39
C GLU A 237 -2.63 -8.05 16.70
N ILE A 238 -3.80 -7.94 17.33
CA ILE A 238 -5.07 -8.32 16.72
C ILE A 238 -6.02 -7.12 16.77
N ALA A 239 -6.37 -6.60 15.61
CA ALA A 239 -7.44 -5.61 15.47
C ALA A 239 -8.78 -6.36 15.43
N ASN A 240 -9.61 -6.20 16.47
CA ASN A 240 -10.91 -6.84 16.56
C ASN A 240 -12.04 -5.81 16.46
N TYR A 241 -12.58 -5.65 15.28
CA TYR A 241 -13.76 -4.82 15.00
C TYR A 241 -14.99 -5.67 14.66
N SER A 242 -15.00 -6.93 15.11
CA SER A 242 -16.16 -7.84 14.98
C SER A 242 -17.26 -7.47 15.99
N ALA A 243 -18.38 -8.20 15.93
CA ALA A 243 -19.55 -7.96 16.81
C ALA A 243 -19.28 -8.26 18.29
N SER A 244 -18.25 -9.05 18.63
CA SER A 244 -18.00 -9.51 20.00
C SER A 244 -16.49 -9.66 20.30
N ASP A 245 -16.19 -9.77 21.60
CA ASP A 245 -14.87 -10.19 22.05
C ASP A 245 -14.55 -11.60 21.57
N ILE A 246 -13.29 -11.86 21.26
CA ILE A 246 -12.78 -13.21 21.07
C ILE A 246 -12.41 -13.74 22.45
N LYS A 247 -13.07 -14.80 22.89
CA LYS A 247 -12.77 -15.49 24.15
C LYS A 247 -11.74 -16.58 23.87
N ASP A 248 -10.81 -16.78 24.79
CA ASP A 248 -9.79 -17.83 24.71
C ASP A 248 -8.99 -17.79 23.39
N GLY A 249 -8.63 -16.58 22.96
CA GLY A 249 -7.92 -16.33 21.72
C GLY A 249 -6.56 -17.02 21.69
N LYS A 250 -6.37 -17.93 20.74
CA LYS A 250 -5.07 -18.55 20.46
C LYS A 250 -4.58 -18.05 19.11
N ILE A 251 -3.36 -17.49 19.11
CA ILE A 251 -2.76 -16.90 17.92
C ILE A 251 -1.56 -17.75 17.53
N SER A 252 -1.60 -18.37 16.37
CA SER A 252 -0.46 -19.10 15.82
C SER A 252 0.29 -18.25 14.82
N TRP A 253 1.60 -18.48 14.74
CA TRP A 253 2.45 -17.85 13.76
C TRP A 253 3.46 -18.84 13.16
N ASN A 254 3.83 -18.63 11.92
CA ASN A 254 4.81 -19.42 11.21
C ASN A 254 5.63 -18.55 10.27
N LEU A 255 6.95 -18.65 10.36
CA LEU A 255 7.90 -18.05 9.44
C LEU A 255 8.48 -19.16 8.57
N PHE A 256 8.23 -19.14 7.26
CA PHE A 256 8.56 -20.25 6.36
C PHE A 256 9.05 -19.75 4.98
N CYS A 257 9.83 -20.60 4.29
CA CYS A 257 10.27 -20.32 2.92
C CYS A 257 9.23 -20.79 1.88
N ALA A 258 9.43 -20.39 0.63
CA ALA A 258 8.76 -21.00 -0.52
C ALA A 258 8.90 -22.55 -0.44
N GLY A 259 7.81 -23.27 -0.73
CA GLY A 259 7.75 -24.73 -0.53
C GLY A 259 7.32 -25.16 0.87
N GLY A 260 7.02 -24.23 1.79
CA GLY A 260 6.38 -24.52 3.09
C GLY A 260 7.32 -24.98 4.19
N LYS A 261 8.64 -25.01 3.98
CA LYS A 261 9.61 -25.35 5.02
C LYS A 261 9.62 -24.27 6.11
N SER A 262 9.16 -24.62 7.32
CA SER A 262 9.17 -23.72 8.48
C SER A 262 10.60 -23.45 8.96
N ILE A 263 10.88 -22.18 9.22
CA ILE A 263 12.11 -21.67 9.84
C ILE A 263 11.90 -21.53 11.35
N ALA A 264 10.77 -20.99 11.75
CA ALA A 264 10.36 -20.86 13.14
C ALA A 264 8.83 -20.76 13.20
N SER A 265 8.24 -21.26 14.28
CA SER A 265 6.81 -21.17 14.51
C SER A 265 6.51 -21.16 16.01
N GLY A 266 5.33 -20.74 16.35
CA GLY A 266 4.87 -20.72 17.73
C GLY A 266 3.42 -20.31 17.87
N TYR A 267 2.99 -20.09 19.10
CA TYR A 267 1.66 -19.59 19.41
C TYR A 267 1.69 -18.68 20.63
N PHE A 268 0.67 -17.84 20.73
CA PHE A 268 0.39 -17.03 21.91
C PHE A 268 -0.97 -17.39 22.45
N ASP A 269 -1.08 -17.51 23.75
CA ASP A 269 -2.35 -17.61 24.46
C ASP A 269 -2.77 -16.17 24.82
N ALA A 270 -3.60 -15.58 23.97
CA ALA A 270 -4.00 -14.18 24.10
C ALA A 270 -5.18 -13.96 25.06
N GLY A 271 -5.81 -15.05 25.51
CA GLY A 271 -6.99 -14.96 26.37
C GLY A 271 -8.12 -14.18 25.70
N ARG A 272 -8.63 -13.16 26.36
CA ARG A 272 -9.69 -12.30 25.84
C ARG A 272 -9.12 -11.19 24.96
N ILE A 273 -9.55 -11.13 23.68
CA ILE A 273 -9.25 -10.04 22.76
C ILE A 273 -10.51 -9.17 22.59
N GLU A 274 -10.48 -8.00 23.15
CA GLU A 274 -11.64 -7.09 23.20
C GLU A 274 -12.02 -6.56 21.82
N LYS A 275 -13.31 -6.41 21.58
CA LYS A 275 -13.83 -5.76 20.37
C LYS A 275 -13.60 -4.24 20.40
N GLY A 276 -13.55 -3.62 19.23
CA GLY A 276 -13.44 -2.18 19.06
C GLY A 276 -12.03 -1.63 19.27
N ARG A 277 -11.02 -2.50 19.32
CA ARG A 277 -9.63 -2.06 19.48
C ARG A 277 -8.62 -3.00 18.81
N ASN A 278 -7.39 -2.51 18.75
CA ASN A 278 -6.20 -3.29 18.47
C ASN A 278 -5.54 -3.72 19.80
N SER A 279 -5.17 -4.99 19.94
CA SER A 279 -4.60 -5.56 21.16
C SER A 279 -3.28 -6.26 20.86
N VAL A 280 -2.22 -5.92 21.59
CA VAL A 280 -0.93 -6.64 21.52
C VAL A 280 -1.10 -8.01 22.18
N VAL A 281 -0.72 -9.07 21.48
CA VAL A 281 -0.92 -10.45 21.93
C VAL A 281 0.38 -11.23 22.13
N GLY A 282 1.51 -10.76 21.59
CA GLY A 282 2.78 -11.41 21.78
C GLY A 282 3.92 -10.81 20.98
N LYS A 283 5.10 -11.43 21.11
CA LYS A 283 6.32 -11.02 20.42
C LYS A 283 7.00 -12.25 19.82
N ILE A 284 7.29 -12.18 18.52
CA ILE A 284 8.06 -13.19 17.80
C ILE A 284 9.54 -12.84 17.90
N LEU A 285 10.37 -13.86 18.18
CA LEU A 285 11.82 -13.80 18.06
C LEU A 285 12.26 -15.03 17.28
N ALA A 286 12.88 -14.84 16.12
CA ALA A 286 13.34 -15.94 15.28
C ALA A 286 14.76 -15.69 14.78
N SER A 287 15.66 -16.64 15.02
CA SER A 287 17.02 -16.61 14.47
C SER A 287 16.97 -16.86 12.97
N LEU A 288 17.69 -16.05 12.20
CA LEU A 288 17.79 -16.17 10.75
C LEU A 288 19.06 -16.93 10.31
N ARG A 289 19.91 -17.36 11.24
CA ARG A 289 21.24 -17.96 10.97
C ARG A 289 21.21 -19.20 10.09
N GLN A 290 20.10 -19.91 10.04
CA GLN A 290 19.94 -21.11 9.20
C GLN A 290 19.70 -20.80 7.72
N ILE A 291 19.50 -19.51 7.36
CA ILE A 291 19.32 -19.07 5.98
C ILE A 291 20.72 -18.83 5.38
N THR A 292 21.13 -19.68 4.49
CA THR A 292 22.46 -19.62 3.85
C THR A 292 22.48 -18.98 2.48
N ASN A 293 21.32 -18.90 1.84
CA ASN A 293 21.15 -18.27 0.52
C ASN A 293 20.08 -17.16 0.60
N ALA A 294 20.15 -16.19 -0.29
CA ALA A 294 19.12 -15.17 -0.42
C ALA A 294 17.73 -15.81 -0.53
N THR A 295 16.83 -15.46 0.38
CA THR A 295 15.54 -16.15 0.54
C THR A 295 14.44 -15.16 0.91
N CYS A 296 13.31 -15.24 0.23
CA CYS A 296 12.07 -14.59 0.66
C CYS A 296 11.33 -15.54 1.62
N LEU A 297 11.13 -15.11 2.84
CA LEU A 297 10.32 -15.79 3.85
C LEU A 297 8.92 -15.19 3.89
N THR A 298 7.95 -16.01 4.25
CA THR A 298 6.59 -15.56 4.60
C THR A 298 6.39 -15.70 6.09
N LEU A 299 6.05 -14.60 6.78
CA LEU A 299 5.47 -14.64 8.11
C LEU A 299 3.95 -14.73 7.95
N GLU A 300 3.33 -15.78 8.46
CA GLU A 300 1.87 -15.89 8.59
C GLU A 300 1.49 -15.84 10.06
N VAL A 301 0.43 -15.07 10.38
CA VAL A 301 -0.20 -15.03 11.71
C VAL A 301 -1.68 -15.33 11.53
N SER A 302 -2.22 -16.22 12.38
CA SER A 302 -3.62 -16.65 12.29
C SER A 302 -4.28 -16.77 13.66
N VAL A 303 -5.59 -16.51 13.70
CA VAL A 303 -6.45 -16.72 14.87
C VAL A 303 -7.00 -18.15 14.81
N ALA A 304 -6.55 -19.00 15.71
CA ALA A 304 -6.90 -20.42 15.69
C ALA A 304 -8.42 -20.66 15.73
N GLY A 305 -8.90 -21.65 14.97
CA GLY A 305 -10.32 -21.98 14.87
C GLY A 305 -11.17 -21.02 14.03
N THR A 306 -10.52 -20.07 13.34
CA THR A 306 -11.18 -19.09 12.46
C THR A 306 -10.52 -19.06 11.07
N SER A 307 -11.08 -18.29 10.16
CA SER A 307 -10.48 -17.99 8.86
C SER A 307 -9.59 -16.73 8.89
N TYR A 308 -9.48 -16.05 10.02
CA TYR A 308 -8.73 -14.79 10.13
C TYR A 308 -7.25 -15.07 10.18
N LYS A 309 -6.53 -14.62 9.17
CA LYS A 309 -5.08 -14.70 9.05
C LYS A 309 -4.54 -13.54 8.25
N ASN A 310 -3.24 -13.30 8.37
CA ASN A 310 -2.54 -12.31 7.57
C ASN A 310 -1.08 -12.74 7.36
N ASN A 311 -0.39 -12.19 6.36
CA ASN A 311 0.96 -12.58 6.04
C ASN A 311 1.81 -11.40 5.54
N TRP A 312 3.13 -11.51 5.70
CA TRP A 312 4.11 -10.52 5.27
C TRP A 312 5.34 -11.21 4.69
N SER A 313 5.93 -10.61 3.68
CA SER A 313 7.21 -11.08 3.12
C SER A 313 8.39 -10.45 3.87
N VAL A 314 9.39 -11.25 4.13
CA VAL A 314 10.66 -10.87 4.78
C VAL A 314 11.80 -11.43 3.96
N TRP A 315 12.67 -10.57 3.45
CA TRP A 315 13.82 -10.99 2.66
C TRP A 315 15.05 -11.13 3.55
N VAL A 316 15.73 -12.26 3.42
CA VAL A 316 16.93 -12.56 4.20
C VAL A 316 18.08 -12.89 3.26
N TYR A 317 19.17 -12.16 3.42
CA TYR A 317 20.40 -12.33 2.65
C TYR A 317 21.54 -12.85 3.53
N PRO A 318 22.52 -13.59 2.97
CA PRO A 318 23.75 -13.90 3.69
C PRO A 318 24.47 -12.61 4.12
N GLU A 319 24.99 -12.56 5.34
CA GLU A 319 25.83 -11.45 5.82
C GLU A 319 27.07 -11.23 4.94
N ASN A 320 27.67 -12.35 4.52
CA ASN A 320 28.88 -12.34 3.71
C ASN A 320 28.57 -12.91 2.32
N VAL A 321 28.51 -12.06 1.31
CA VAL A 321 28.38 -12.46 -0.09
C VAL A 321 29.76 -12.45 -0.74
N LYS A 322 30.23 -13.62 -1.20
CA LYS A 322 31.42 -13.70 -2.01
C LYS A 322 31.11 -13.23 -3.42
N ILE A 323 31.58 -12.04 -3.75
CA ILE A 323 31.47 -11.52 -5.12
C ILE A 323 32.56 -12.17 -5.97
N ASN A 324 32.16 -12.93 -6.96
CA ASN A 324 33.05 -13.43 -7.99
C ASN A 324 32.88 -12.54 -9.22
N GLU A 325 33.74 -11.56 -9.35
CA GLU A 325 33.70 -10.61 -10.47
C GLU A 325 34.05 -11.30 -11.82
N GLY A 326 34.75 -12.44 -11.77
CA GLY A 326 35.18 -13.15 -12.97
C GLY A 326 35.94 -12.22 -13.93
N GLU A 327 35.53 -12.20 -15.19
CA GLU A 327 36.08 -11.30 -16.22
C GLU A 327 35.24 -10.04 -16.43
N VAL A 328 34.27 -9.75 -15.52
CA VAL A 328 33.38 -8.58 -15.62
C VAL A 328 34.07 -7.34 -15.04
N VAL A 329 34.19 -6.30 -15.83
CA VAL A 329 34.67 -4.99 -15.36
C VAL A 329 33.51 -4.22 -14.77
N ILE A 330 33.54 -3.98 -13.46
CA ILE A 330 32.57 -3.13 -12.76
C ILE A 330 33.11 -1.71 -12.75
N THR A 331 32.34 -0.73 -13.22
CA THR A 331 32.78 0.66 -13.27
C THR A 331 31.62 1.64 -13.33
N ASP A 332 31.80 2.80 -12.74
CA ASP A 332 30.96 3.99 -12.82
C ASP A 332 31.46 5.01 -13.87
N ASN A 333 32.66 4.77 -14.43
CA ASN A 333 33.29 5.64 -15.41
C ASN A 333 32.95 5.18 -16.84
N ILE A 334 32.33 6.08 -17.62
CA ILE A 334 31.86 5.78 -18.98
C ILE A 334 32.99 5.48 -19.94
N ASP A 335 34.15 6.15 -19.84
CA ASP A 335 35.27 5.97 -20.74
C ASP A 335 35.98 4.63 -20.48
N LYS A 336 36.09 4.24 -19.19
CA LYS A 336 36.54 2.91 -18.80
C LYS A 336 35.58 1.83 -19.29
N ALA A 337 34.28 2.06 -19.19
CA ALA A 337 33.27 1.13 -19.71
C ALA A 337 33.44 0.95 -21.22
N ARG A 338 33.52 2.04 -21.99
CA ARG A 338 33.71 2.01 -23.45
C ARG A 338 35.00 1.31 -23.88
N SER A 339 36.12 1.67 -23.25
CA SER A 339 37.43 1.06 -23.59
C SER A 339 37.43 -0.43 -23.25
N SER A 340 36.80 -0.85 -22.15
CA SER A 340 36.70 -2.26 -21.80
C SER A 340 35.82 -3.03 -22.77
N LEU A 341 34.69 -2.49 -23.21
CA LEU A 341 33.83 -3.09 -24.23
C LEU A 341 34.55 -3.19 -25.58
N SER A 342 35.28 -2.16 -26.01
CA SER A 342 36.07 -2.15 -27.23
C SER A 342 37.17 -3.24 -27.24
N ASN A 343 37.64 -3.61 -26.04
CA ASN A 343 38.61 -4.69 -25.84
C ASN A 343 37.94 -6.07 -25.61
N GLY A 344 36.64 -6.21 -25.93
CA GLY A 344 35.91 -7.47 -25.84
C GLY A 344 35.57 -7.94 -24.43
N LYS A 345 35.75 -7.07 -23.40
CA LYS A 345 35.43 -7.41 -22.01
C LYS A 345 33.93 -7.25 -21.75
N ARG A 346 33.40 -8.02 -20.79
CA ARG A 346 32.07 -7.81 -20.21
C ARG A 346 32.13 -6.66 -19.22
N VAL A 347 31.14 -5.79 -19.23
CA VAL A 347 31.10 -4.60 -18.36
C VAL A 347 29.77 -4.51 -17.65
N LEU A 348 29.83 -4.32 -16.34
CA LEU A 348 28.73 -3.82 -15.53
C LEU A 348 28.97 -2.32 -15.28
N PHE A 349 28.19 -1.49 -15.99
CA PHE A 349 28.27 -0.05 -15.86
C PHE A 349 27.20 0.46 -14.87
N SER A 350 27.62 1.06 -13.78
CA SER A 350 26.74 1.61 -12.73
C SER A 350 27.08 3.09 -12.51
N PRO A 351 26.55 4.00 -13.35
CA PRO A 351 26.84 5.43 -13.21
C PRO A 351 26.24 6.01 -11.93
N PRO A 352 26.85 7.06 -11.37
CA PRO A 352 26.25 7.81 -10.28
C PRO A 352 24.86 8.36 -10.68
N VAL A 353 23.88 8.28 -9.78
CA VAL A 353 22.50 8.72 -10.06
C VAL A 353 22.46 10.17 -10.54
N GLY A 354 23.25 11.06 -9.95
CA GLY A 354 23.34 12.47 -10.34
C GLY A 354 23.92 12.74 -11.74
N ALA A 355 24.56 11.74 -12.37
CA ALA A 355 25.08 11.83 -13.73
C ALA A 355 24.04 11.43 -14.79
N LEU A 356 22.92 10.86 -14.39
CA LEU A 356 21.86 10.40 -15.28
C LEU A 356 20.93 11.57 -15.65
N LYS A 357 20.73 11.75 -16.96
CA LYS A 357 19.68 12.63 -17.49
C LYS A 357 18.50 11.74 -17.88
N GLY A 358 17.50 11.68 -17.04
CA GLY A 358 16.33 10.83 -17.26
C GLY A 358 15.09 11.37 -16.55
N ILE A 359 14.00 10.66 -16.69
CA ILE A 359 12.77 10.91 -15.94
C ILE A 359 12.98 10.25 -14.57
N GLU A 360 12.74 11.01 -13.51
CA GLU A 360 12.77 10.49 -12.14
C GLU A 360 11.68 9.42 -11.98
N GLY A 361 12.06 8.27 -11.45
CA GLY A 361 11.14 7.24 -10.99
C GLY A 361 10.87 7.38 -9.50
N LYS A 362 9.70 6.95 -9.05
CA LYS A 362 9.37 6.86 -7.62
C LYS A 362 8.91 5.45 -7.29
N PHE A 363 9.02 5.08 -6.01
CA PHE A 363 8.57 3.78 -5.54
C PHE A 363 7.04 3.66 -5.63
N VAL A 364 6.31 4.68 -5.17
CA VAL A 364 4.85 4.76 -5.30
C VAL A 364 4.48 5.07 -6.75
N PRO A 365 3.49 4.38 -7.33
CA PRO A 365 3.01 4.65 -8.68
C PRO A 365 2.50 6.07 -8.86
N VAL A 366 2.32 6.45 -10.12
CA VAL A 366 1.59 7.68 -10.51
C VAL A 366 0.35 7.82 -9.64
N PHE A 367 0.20 9.02 -9.07
CA PHE A 367 -0.94 9.37 -8.23
C PHE A 367 -2.18 9.63 -9.09
N TRP A 368 -3.29 8.99 -8.76
CA TRP A 368 -4.63 9.21 -9.29
C TRP A 368 -4.69 9.12 -10.83
N SER A 369 -4.54 10.23 -11.51
CA SER A 369 -4.58 10.31 -12.96
C SER A 369 -3.46 11.22 -13.50
N PRO A 370 -2.61 10.75 -14.44
CA PRO A 370 -1.55 11.56 -15.04
C PRO A 370 -2.10 12.68 -15.93
N ILE A 371 -3.37 12.62 -16.32
CA ILE A 371 -4.04 13.69 -17.08
C ILE A 371 -4.50 14.79 -16.13
N HIS A 372 -5.11 14.41 -15.01
CA HIS A 372 -5.61 15.36 -14.01
C HIS A 372 -4.47 16.02 -13.22
N PHE A 373 -3.44 15.24 -12.87
CA PHE A 373 -2.23 15.71 -12.21
C PHE A 373 -1.01 15.51 -13.12
N PRO A 374 -0.75 16.41 -14.07
CA PRO A 374 0.38 16.31 -14.99
C PRO A 374 1.71 16.60 -14.29
N LYS A 375 2.82 16.21 -14.93
CA LYS A 375 4.21 16.48 -14.48
C LYS A 375 4.66 15.71 -13.23
N GLN A 376 3.97 14.68 -12.84
CA GLN A 376 4.48 13.78 -11.81
C GLN A 376 5.42 12.73 -12.41
N ALA A 377 6.22 12.08 -11.56
CA ALA A 377 7.07 10.97 -11.99
C ALA A 377 6.24 9.85 -12.61
N GLY A 378 6.58 9.45 -13.83
CA GLY A 378 5.79 8.53 -14.64
C GLY A 378 6.08 7.05 -14.35
N SER A 379 6.31 6.65 -13.09
CA SER A 379 6.57 5.27 -12.70
C SER A 379 5.29 4.55 -12.26
N MET A 380 5.21 3.26 -12.55
CA MET A 380 4.13 2.36 -12.12
C MET A 380 4.70 1.06 -11.53
N GLY A 381 5.89 1.16 -10.95
CA GLY A 381 6.67 0.02 -10.48
C GLY A 381 7.58 -0.59 -11.56
N ILE A 382 8.23 -1.67 -11.19
CA ILE A 382 9.18 -2.40 -12.01
C ILE A 382 8.50 -3.63 -12.58
N LEU A 383 8.71 -3.89 -13.87
CA LEU A 383 8.46 -5.19 -14.49
C LEU A 383 9.81 -5.82 -14.81
N CYS A 384 10.11 -6.97 -14.23
CA CYS A 384 11.32 -7.71 -14.50
C CYS A 384 11.02 -9.18 -14.88
N ASN A 385 12.01 -9.86 -15.45
CA ASN A 385 11.96 -11.31 -15.59
C ASN A 385 12.65 -11.95 -14.39
N SER A 386 11.88 -12.40 -13.40
CA SER A 386 12.39 -13.01 -12.16
C SER A 386 13.22 -14.28 -12.40
N GLU A 387 13.01 -14.96 -13.55
CA GLU A 387 13.78 -16.15 -13.94
C GLU A 387 15.12 -15.81 -14.61
N HIS A 388 15.43 -14.52 -14.81
CA HIS A 388 16.68 -14.13 -15.43
C HIS A 388 17.87 -14.46 -14.51
N PRO A 389 18.97 -15.08 -15.03
CA PRO A 389 20.12 -15.48 -14.21
C PRO A 389 20.74 -14.36 -13.36
N ALA A 390 20.64 -13.10 -13.79
CA ALA A 390 21.11 -11.96 -12.99
C ALA A 390 20.31 -11.74 -11.69
N LEU A 391 19.13 -12.34 -11.55
CA LEU A 391 18.26 -12.25 -10.37
C LEU A 391 18.24 -13.56 -9.56
N SER A 392 19.10 -14.54 -9.87
CA SER A 392 19.12 -15.84 -9.17
C SER A 392 19.33 -15.72 -7.66
N ASP A 393 20.10 -14.75 -7.24
CA ASP A 393 20.38 -14.45 -5.83
C ASP A 393 19.60 -13.22 -5.30
N PHE A 394 18.56 -12.81 -6.02
CA PHE A 394 17.65 -11.75 -5.64
C PHE A 394 16.20 -12.27 -5.71
N PRO A 395 15.69 -12.88 -4.62
CA PRO A 395 14.39 -13.55 -4.63
C PRO A 395 13.25 -12.54 -4.76
N THR A 396 12.81 -12.29 -5.99
CA THR A 396 11.78 -11.33 -6.37
C THR A 396 10.72 -11.97 -7.27
N GLY A 397 9.52 -11.38 -7.29
CA GLY A 397 8.53 -11.65 -8.34
C GLY A 397 8.80 -10.83 -9.60
N ASN A 398 7.87 -10.88 -10.55
CA ASN A 398 7.94 -10.09 -11.78
C ASN A 398 7.60 -8.61 -11.59
N HIS A 399 7.41 -8.17 -10.36
CA HIS A 399 6.92 -6.85 -10.00
C HIS A 399 7.69 -6.27 -8.81
N THR A 400 7.50 -4.97 -8.58
CA THR A 400 8.03 -4.29 -7.38
C THR A 400 7.43 -4.88 -6.11
N ASP A 401 8.30 -5.18 -5.15
CA ASP A 401 7.98 -5.48 -3.76
C ASP A 401 8.80 -4.56 -2.83
N TRP A 402 8.68 -4.73 -1.51
CA TRP A 402 9.30 -3.83 -0.54
C TRP A 402 10.84 -3.82 -0.58
N GLN A 403 11.51 -4.86 -1.07
CA GLN A 403 12.98 -4.86 -1.20
C GLN A 403 13.48 -3.92 -2.31
N TRP A 404 12.62 -3.56 -3.29
CA TRP A 404 12.97 -2.66 -4.38
C TRP A 404 12.93 -1.17 -4.01
N TRP A 405 12.56 -0.85 -2.78
CA TRP A 405 12.48 0.54 -2.33
C TRP A 405 13.88 1.20 -2.28
N HIS A 406 14.91 0.43 -1.98
CA HIS A 406 16.31 0.87 -1.97
C HIS A 406 16.88 0.87 -3.39
#